data_f63dcb16f4b30c94236b0ab6bd5c7776
#
_entry.id   f63dcb16f4b30c94236b0ab6bd5c7776
#
_cell.length_a   1.000
_cell.length_b   1.000
_cell.length_c   1.000
_cell.angle_alpha   90.00
_cell.angle_beta   90.00
_cell.angle_gamma   90.00
#
_symmetry.space_group_name_H-M   'P 1'
#
loop_
_entity.id
_entity.type
_entity.pdbx_description
1 polymer ?
#
loop_
_entity_poly.entity_id
_entity_poly.type
_entity_poly.pdbx_seq_one_letter_code
_entity_poly.pdbx_strand_id
1 'polypeptide(L)'
;MASEQAHDSTVLPSASSSELRIGVMQGRLSPRPEGKLQEFPWRSYRDEFAKAARLGLHSIEWIFEAGRFEENPLWTEAGREEIRELVAQSGVRVQSVCADYFMVHRLAGESSLSLSQNRDVLADLIVAANSVGADRILIPLLETSAVDSPELKREVVVSLRGAVELAERYGVTLGLEMEIPGADYAKLVQSVGSSRVRAYYDTGNSTAQGADIAQDIRPILPVLHAVHIKDRVRGGGSKPLGTGDTNFQGFFPELLRAGFRGDFVLQHYFDGQPELETERSLSFVQLLLESAKMEAA
;
A
#
# COMPACT_ATOMS: atom_id res chain seq x y z
N MET A 1 4.07 50.73 25.46
CA MET A 1 3.26 50.37 24.27
C MET A 1 3.97 49.18 23.61
N ALA A 2 3.51 47.99 23.91
CA ALA A 2 4.01 46.76 23.35
C ALA A 2 3.02 46.32 22.26
N SER A 3 3.51 46.13 21.03
CA SER A 3 2.74 45.66 19.90
C SER A 3 2.71 44.14 19.92
N GLU A 4 1.54 43.56 20.16
CA GLU A 4 1.24 42.14 19.92
C GLU A 4 1.28 41.87 18.43
N GLN A 5 2.15 40.98 18.00
CA GLN A 5 2.08 40.35 16.68
C GLN A 5 1.20 39.09 16.79
N ALA A 6 0.04 39.15 16.14
CA ALA A 6 -0.84 38.02 15.95
C ALA A 6 -0.18 37.01 15.01
N HIS A 7 0.02 35.78 15.49
CA HIS A 7 0.33 34.61 14.64
C HIS A 7 -0.96 34.16 13.96
N ASP A 8 -1.02 34.40 12.67
CA ASP A 8 -2.04 33.88 11.78
C ASP A 8 -1.77 32.38 11.55
N SER A 9 -2.45 31.52 12.30
CA SER A 9 -2.45 30.08 12.10
C SER A 9 -3.47 29.74 11.01
N THR A 10 -3.03 29.68 9.76
CA THR A 10 -3.81 29.11 8.66
C THR A 10 -4.07 27.63 8.93
N VAL A 11 -5.21 27.35 9.55
CA VAL A 11 -5.78 25.99 9.67
C VAL A 11 -6.19 25.56 8.27
N LEU A 12 -5.47 24.58 7.71
CA LEU A 12 -5.89 23.90 6.48
C LEU A 12 -7.28 23.28 6.72
N PRO A 13 -8.22 23.39 5.77
CA PRO A 13 -9.55 22.81 5.94
C PRO A 13 -9.46 21.30 6.11
N SER A 14 -10.01 20.79 7.20
CA SER A 14 -10.19 19.37 7.41
C SER A 14 -11.06 18.82 6.30
N ALA A 15 -10.52 17.95 5.45
CA ALA A 15 -11.28 17.23 4.44
C ALA A 15 -12.46 16.51 5.14
N SER A 16 -13.67 16.70 4.61
CA SER A 16 -14.87 16.01 5.08
C SER A 16 -14.68 14.51 4.97
N SER A 17 -14.76 13.80 6.08
CA SER A 17 -14.34 12.43 6.31
C SER A 17 -15.28 11.33 5.74
N SER A 18 -15.96 11.57 4.62
CA SER A 18 -16.95 10.63 4.08
C SER A 18 -16.59 9.94 2.77
N GLU A 19 -15.55 10.36 2.06
CA GLU A 19 -15.16 9.76 0.79
C GLU A 19 -14.06 8.72 0.98
N LEU A 20 -14.31 7.51 0.43
CA LEU A 20 -13.31 6.47 0.32
C LEU A 20 -12.26 6.91 -0.71
N ARG A 21 -10.98 6.82 -0.34
CA ARG A 21 -9.87 7.29 -1.15
C ARG A 21 -9.36 6.17 -2.03
N ILE A 22 -9.21 6.46 -3.32
CA ILE A 22 -8.65 5.52 -4.29
C ILE A 22 -7.33 6.07 -4.79
N GLY A 23 -6.27 5.32 -4.57
CA GLY A 23 -4.94 5.55 -5.11
C GLY A 23 -4.57 4.53 -6.17
N VAL A 24 -3.36 4.63 -6.68
CA VAL A 24 -2.83 3.70 -7.68
C VAL A 24 -1.39 3.31 -7.32
N MET A 25 -1.06 2.04 -7.55
CA MET A 25 0.32 1.56 -7.50
C MET A 25 1.14 2.28 -8.58
N GLN A 26 2.31 2.77 -8.23
CA GLN A 26 3.27 3.34 -9.17
C GLN A 26 3.59 2.35 -10.31
N GLY A 27 3.86 2.87 -11.51
CA GLY A 27 4.06 2.08 -12.71
C GLY A 27 2.77 1.72 -13.45
N ARG A 28 1.58 1.89 -12.84
CA ARG A 28 0.29 1.62 -13.50
C ARG A 28 -0.15 2.73 -14.47
N LEU A 29 0.49 3.89 -14.41
CA LEU A 29 0.29 5.02 -15.33
C LEU A 29 1.44 5.19 -16.33
N SER A 30 2.38 4.26 -16.33
CA SER A 30 3.58 4.21 -17.17
C SER A 30 3.54 3.01 -18.11
N PRO A 31 4.28 3.04 -19.23
CA PRO A 31 4.47 1.86 -20.06
C PRO A 31 4.99 0.69 -19.23
N ARG A 32 4.40 -0.48 -19.43
CA ARG A 32 4.79 -1.69 -18.70
C ARG A 32 6.22 -2.08 -19.03
N PRO A 33 7.06 -2.38 -18.04
CA PRO A 33 8.40 -2.88 -18.29
C PRO A 33 8.35 -4.27 -18.94
N GLU A 34 9.28 -4.54 -19.86
CA GLU A 34 9.33 -5.81 -20.56
C GLU A 34 9.56 -6.97 -19.58
N GLY A 35 8.74 -7.99 -19.65
CA GLY A 35 8.87 -9.21 -18.85
C GLY A 35 8.50 -9.07 -17.36
N LYS A 36 8.09 -7.90 -16.90
CA LYS A 36 7.71 -7.66 -15.48
C LYS A 36 6.29 -7.12 -15.36
N LEU A 37 5.63 -7.46 -14.25
CA LEU A 37 4.34 -6.89 -13.89
C LEU A 37 4.47 -5.58 -13.09
N GLN A 38 5.57 -5.44 -12.36
CA GLN A 38 5.84 -4.32 -11.46
C GLN A 38 7.33 -4.00 -11.43
N GLU A 39 7.65 -2.74 -11.55
CA GLU A 39 8.98 -2.16 -11.42
C GLU A 39 8.84 -0.66 -11.21
N PHE A 40 9.80 -0.04 -10.53
CA PHE A 40 9.83 1.42 -10.40
C PHE A 40 9.98 2.06 -11.79
N PRO A 41 9.11 2.99 -12.20
CA PRO A 41 9.10 3.55 -13.55
C PRO A 41 10.14 4.67 -13.70
N TRP A 42 11.42 4.34 -13.69
CA TRP A 42 12.58 5.25 -13.65
C TRP A 42 12.52 6.43 -14.64
N ARG A 43 11.93 6.23 -15.81
CA ARG A 43 11.88 7.24 -16.87
C ARG A 43 10.63 8.13 -16.81
N SER A 44 9.57 7.66 -16.17
CA SER A 44 8.23 8.24 -16.26
C SER A 44 7.52 8.49 -14.93
N TYR A 45 8.15 8.22 -13.78
CA TYR A 45 7.51 8.39 -12.47
C TYR A 45 7.01 9.82 -12.22
N ARG A 46 7.69 10.84 -12.81
CA ARG A 46 7.27 12.24 -12.72
C ARG A 46 5.94 12.49 -13.43
N ASP A 47 5.78 11.89 -14.60
CA ASP A 47 4.58 12.07 -15.44
C ASP A 47 3.35 11.41 -14.80
N GLU A 48 3.55 10.40 -13.95
CA GLU A 48 2.46 9.69 -13.28
C GLU A 48 1.64 10.61 -12.37
N PHE A 49 2.25 11.63 -11.76
CA PHE A 49 1.53 12.58 -10.91
C PHE A 49 0.50 13.40 -11.70
N ALA A 50 0.89 13.92 -12.86
CA ALA A 50 -0.03 14.66 -13.73
C ALA A 50 -1.14 13.74 -14.29
N LYS A 51 -0.81 12.49 -14.62
CA LYS A 51 -1.78 11.48 -15.09
C LYS A 51 -2.76 11.10 -13.99
N ALA A 52 -2.28 10.84 -12.79
CA ALA A 52 -3.10 10.53 -11.62
C ALA A 52 -4.07 11.68 -11.29
N ALA A 53 -3.59 12.92 -11.34
CA ALA A 53 -4.41 14.12 -11.13
C ALA A 53 -5.55 14.23 -12.17
N ARG A 54 -5.26 13.99 -13.46
CA ARG A 54 -6.28 14.02 -14.53
C ARG A 54 -7.37 12.96 -14.33
N LEU A 55 -7.01 11.81 -13.79
CA LEU A 55 -7.94 10.72 -13.50
C LEU A 55 -8.69 10.91 -12.16
N GLY A 56 -8.34 11.93 -11.38
CA GLY A 56 -8.96 12.16 -10.07
C GLY A 56 -8.53 11.15 -8.99
N LEU A 57 -7.37 10.51 -9.17
CA LEU A 57 -6.80 9.62 -8.16
C LEU A 57 -6.28 10.42 -6.97
N HIS A 58 -6.51 9.91 -5.77
CA HIS A 58 -6.11 10.57 -4.54
C HIS A 58 -4.59 10.50 -4.28
N SER A 59 -3.98 9.36 -4.62
CA SER A 59 -2.58 9.10 -4.28
C SER A 59 -1.91 8.12 -5.23
N ILE A 60 -0.59 8.14 -5.18
CA ILE A 60 0.29 7.13 -5.75
C ILE A 60 0.92 6.36 -4.58
N GLU A 61 0.96 5.04 -4.68
CA GLU A 61 1.77 4.18 -3.82
C GLU A 61 3.15 4.02 -4.45
N TRP A 62 4.17 4.51 -3.75
CA TRP A 62 5.54 4.59 -4.24
C TRP A 62 6.22 3.23 -4.19
N ILE A 63 6.88 2.78 -5.27
CA ILE A 63 7.65 1.54 -5.29
C ILE A 63 9.07 1.79 -4.77
N PHE A 64 9.48 0.98 -3.79
CA PHE A 64 10.82 0.90 -3.27
C PHE A 64 11.34 -0.54 -3.40
N GLU A 65 12.08 -0.81 -4.48
CA GLU A 65 12.57 -2.14 -4.85
C GLU A 65 14.06 -2.33 -4.54
N ALA A 66 14.53 -3.58 -4.40
CA ALA A 66 15.92 -3.89 -4.05
C ALA A 66 16.93 -3.47 -5.13
N GLY A 67 16.54 -3.58 -6.41
CA GLY A 67 17.39 -3.14 -7.51
C GLY A 67 17.53 -1.62 -7.53
N ARG A 68 18.76 -1.12 -7.44
CA ARG A 68 19.07 0.33 -7.50
C ARG A 68 18.36 1.15 -6.39
N PHE A 69 18.07 0.57 -5.22
CA PHE A 69 17.32 1.28 -4.16
C PHE A 69 18.02 2.56 -3.70
N GLU A 70 19.34 2.60 -3.71
CA GLU A 70 20.14 3.79 -3.35
C GLU A 70 19.95 4.96 -4.33
N GLU A 71 19.55 4.68 -5.57
CA GLU A 71 19.23 5.68 -6.59
C GLU A 71 17.74 6.08 -6.57
N ASN A 72 16.89 5.34 -5.84
CA ASN A 72 15.47 5.64 -5.77
C ASN A 72 15.26 7.06 -5.21
N PRO A 73 14.45 7.92 -5.84
CA PRO A 73 14.24 9.29 -5.37
C PRO A 73 13.82 9.37 -3.91
N LEU A 74 13.05 8.41 -3.41
CA LEU A 74 12.66 8.37 -2.00
C LEU A 74 13.88 8.22 -1.06
N TRP A 75 14.95 7.56 -1.52
CA TRP A 75 16.13 7.29 -0.70
C TRP A 75 17.06 8.50 -0.56
N THR A 76 17.04 9.43 -1.50
CA THR A 76 17.92 10.60 -1.52
C THR A 76 17.21 11.88 -1.05
N GLU A 77 17.92 12.82 -0.41
CA GLU A 77 17.32 14.10 0.02
C GLU A 77 16.81 14.91 -1.17
N ALA A 78 17.61 15.01 -2.24
CA ALA A 78 17.20 15.73 -3.45
C ALA A 78 15.96 15.10 -4.11
N GLY A 79 15.88 13.78 -4.12
CA GLY A 79 14.72 13.07 -4.66
C GLY A 79 13.46 13.26 -3.80
N ARG A 80 13.60 13.29 -2.48
CA ARG A 80 12.46 13.60 -1.58
C ARG A 80 11.95 15.02 -1.76
N GLU A 81 12.86 15.99 -1.99
CA GLU A 81 12.44 17.35 -2.34
C GLU A 81 11.65 17.37 -3.65
N GLU A 82 12.15 16.70 -4.68
CA GLU A 82 11.45 16.57 -5.96
C GLU A 82 10.06 15.91 -5.79
N ILE A 83 9.94 14.86 -4.98
CA ILE A 83 8.64 14.23 -4.69
C ILE A 83 7.69 15.24 -4.05
N ARG A 84 8.14 16.05 -3.07
CA ARG A 84 7.30 17.08 -2.44
C ARG A 84 6.84 18.13 -3.45
N GLU A 85 7.69 18.52 -4.38
CA GLU A 85 7.33 19.44 -5.46
C GLU A 85 6.27 18.86 -6.40
N LEU A 86 6.43 17.58 -6.81
CA LEU A 86 5.45 16.87 -7.64
C LEU A 86 4.09 16.75 -6.94
N VAL A 87 4.08 16.45 -5.64
CA VAL A 87 2.86 16.43 -4.81
C VAL A 87 2.21 17.82 -4.76
N ALA A 88 2.99 18.87 -4.53
CA ALA A 88 2.47 20.24 -4.46
C ALA A 88 1.89 20.72 -5.80
N GLN A 89 2.51 20.35 -6.92
CA GLN A 89 2.07 20.74 -8.26
C GLN A 89 0.82 19.98 -8.73
N SER A 90 0.72 18.70 -8.39
CA SER A 90 -0.37 17.82 -8.87
C SER A 90 -1.56 17.73 -7.93
N GLY A 91 -1.35 17.96 -6.63
CA GLY A 91 -2.32 17.66 -5.59
C GLY A 91 -2.46 16.16 -5.28
N VAL A 92 -1.74 15.28 -5.99
CA VAL A 92 -1.72 13.83 -5.78
C VAL A 92 -0.68 13.49 -4.72
N ARG A 93 -1.07 12.80 -3.67
CA ARG A 93 -0.20 12.46 -2.54
C ARG A 93 0.64 11.21 -2.84
N VAL A 94 1.83 11.12 -2.25
CA VAL A 94 2.47 9.82 -1.99
C VAL A 94 1.96 9.37 -0.62
N GLN A 95 0.95 8.50 -0.60
CA GLN A 95 0.28 8.10 0.64
C GLN A 95 0.94 6.88 1.28
N SER A 96 1.49 5.99 0.46
CA SER A 96 2.11 4.74 0.88
C SER A 96 3.37 4.44 0.07
N VAL A 97 4.22 3.61 0.66
CA VAL A 97 5.42 3.06 0.03
C VAL A 97 5.28 1.54 -0.03
N CYS A 98 5.29 0.97 -1.22
CA CYS A 98 5.39 -0.48 -1.42
C CYS A 98 6.88 -0.88 -1.35
N ALA A 99 7.27 -1.50 -0.24
CA ALA A 99 8.65 -1.84 0.03
C ALA A 99 9.01 -3.24 -0.52
N ASP A 100 8.95 -3.41 -1.85
CA ASP A 100 9.36 -4.64 -2.55
C ASP A 100 10.83 -5.02 -2.26
N TYR A 101 11.60 -4.09 -1.72
CA TYR A 101 12.94 -4.33 -1.17
C TYR A 101 12.96 -5.54 -0.23
N PHE A 102 11.94 -5.69 0.63
CA PHE A 102 11.87 -6.76 1.63
C PHE A 102 11.45 -8.13 1.07
N MET A 103 11.09 -8.22 -0.21
CA MET A 103 10.96 -9.53 -0.88
C MET A 103 12.31 -10.19 -1.11
N VAL A 104 13.38 -9.40 -1.26
CA VAL A 104 14.76 -9.87 -1.47
C VAL A 104 15.57 -9.82 -0.17
N HIS A 105 15.52 -8.71 0.54
CA HIS A 105 16.19 -8.46 1.81
C HIS A 105 15.23 -8.69 2.97
N ARG A 106 15.02 -9.96 3.31
CA ARG A 106 13.93 -10.40 4.18
C ARG A 106 14.09 -9.95 5.63
N LEU A 107 12.96 -9.79 6.32
CA LEU A 107 12.91 -9.47 7.74
C LEU A 107 12.88 -10.72 8.66
N ALA A 108 12.94 -11.90 8.06
CA ALA A 108 13.01 -13.20 8.72
C ALA A 108 13.76 -14.22 7.86
N GLY A 109 14.32 -15.26 8.45
CA GLY A 109 14.99 -16.35 7.74
C GLY A 109 16.35 -15.96 7.15
N GLU A 110 17.00 -14.96 7.72
CA GLU A 110 18.31 -14.48 7.29
C GLU A 110 19.36 -14.61 8.39
N SER A 111 20.65 -14.38 8.05
CA SER A 111 21.69 -14.26 9.06
C SER A 111 21.43 -13.07 10.01
N SER A 112 21.95 -13.15 11.23
CA SER A 112 21.81 -12.03 12.19
C SER A 112 22.34 -10.70 11.65
N LEU A 113 23.41 -10.74 10.85
CA LEU A 113 23.99 -9.55 10.21
C LEU A 113 23.01 -8.98 9.16
N SER A 114 22.50 -9.84 8.27
CA SER A 114 21.52 -9.43 7.23
C SER A 114 20.25 -8.88 7.87
N LEU A 115 19.71 -9.53 8.91
CA LEU A 115 18.55 -9.03 9.65
C LEU A 115 18.79 -7.66 10.29
N SER A 116 20.00 -7.41 10.82
CA SER A 116 20.34 -6.08 11.34
C SER A 116 20.31 -5.04 10.24
N GLN A 117 21.00 -5.29 9.13
CA GLN A 117 21.04 -4.38 7.99
C GLN A 117 19.64 -4.11 7.40
N ASN A 118 18.81 -5.14 7.27
CA ASN A 118 17.45 -5.00 6.74
C ASN A 118 16.55 -4.18 7.67
N ARG A 119 16.75 -4.30 8.99
CA ARG A 119 16.05 -3.46 9.98
C ARG A 119 16.52 -2.01 9.94
N ASP A 120 17.81 -1.77 9.70
CA ASP A 120 18.35 -0.42 9.52
C ASP A 120 17.73 0.25 8.28
N VAL A 121 17.63 -0.49 7.16
CA VAL A 121 16.91 0.01 5.96
C VAL A 121 15.44 0.29 6.24
N LEU A 122 14.75 -0.55 7.02
CA LEU A 122 13.35 -0.28 7.42
C LEU A 122 13.25 1.00 8.27
N ALA A 123 14.18 1.21 9.19
CA ALA A 123 14.22 2.42 10.00
C ALA A 123 14.42 3.68 9.15
N ASP A 124 15.38 3.66 8.22
CA ASP A 124 15.62 4.77 7.30
C ASP A 124 14.43 5.00 6.36
N LEU A 125 13.77 3.93 5.89
CA LEU A 125 12.61 4.02 5.04
C LEU A 125 11.39 4.64 5.77
N ILE A 126 11.21 4.39 7.07
CA ILE A 126 10.19 5.05 7.90
C ILE A 126 10.40 6.57 7.90
N VAL A 127 11.62 7.02 8.09
CA VAL A 127 11.97 8.45 8.09
C VAL A 127 11.76 9.05 6.70
N ALA A 128 12.23 8.36 5.65
CA ALA A 128 12.09 8.79 4.27
C ALA A 128 10.60 8.90 3.85
N ALA A 129 9.79 7.90 4.17
CA ALA A 129 8.35 7.89 3.89
C ALA A 129 7.64 9.09 4.55
N ASN A 130 7.87 9.31 5.85
CA ASN A 130 7.30 10.46 6.54
C ASN A 130 7.71 11.79 5.91
N SER A 131 8.95 11.94 5.45
CA SER A 131 9.48 13.19 4.89
C SER A 131 8.80 13.63 3.57
N VAL A 132 8.16 12.70 2.86
CA VAL A 132 7.34 12.97 1.66
C VAL A 132 5.84 12.96 1.95
N GLY A 133 5.44 12.81 3.21
CA GLY A 133 4.05 12.79 3.65
C GLY A 133 3.35 11.44 3.52
N ALA A 134 4.08 10.36 3.27
CA ALA A 134 3.53 9.01 3.32
C ALA A 134 3.31 8.58 4.78
N ASP A 135 2.14 8.01 5.07
CA ASP A 135 1.73 7.58 6.40
C ASP A 135 1.79 6.05 6.58
N ARG A 136 2.22 5.32 5.55
CA ARG A 136 2.35 3.86 5.60
C ARG A 136 3.45 3.31 4.71
N ILE A 137 3.96 2.16 5.12
CA ILE A 137 4.88 1.32 4.33
C ILE A 137 4.24 -0.05 4.24
N LEU A 138 3.96 -0.51 3.03
CA LEU A 138 3.59 -1.90 2.77
C LEU A 138 4.86 -2.75 2.78
N ILE A 139 4.86 -3.80 3.60
CA ILE A 139 5.91 -4.81 3.69
C ILE A 139 5.36 -6.11 3.13
N PRO A 140 5.78 -6.50 1.91
CA PRO A 140 5.34 -7.76 1.32
C PRO A 140 6.05 -8.94 1.97
N LEU A 141 5.27 -9.87 2.52
CA LEU A 141 5.71 -11.15 3.07
C LEU A 141 5.17 -12.28 2.17
N LEU A 142 5.61 -12.24 0.92
CA LEU A 142 5.10 -13.01 -0.20
C LEU A 142 6.25 -13.79 -0.86
N GLU A 143 5.93 -14.82 -1.63
CA GLU A 143 6.89 -15.57 -2.43
C GLU A 143 8.14 -15.96 -1.63
N THR A 144 9.31 -15.41 -1.99
CA THR A 144 10.59 -15.69 -1.32
C THR A 144 10.67 -15.15 0.10
N SER A 145 9.88 -14.13 0.44
CA SER A 145 9.80 -13.54 1.79
C SER A 145 8.62 -14.07 2.61
N ALA A 146 7.88 -15.06 2.10
CA ALA A 146 6.74 -15.63 2.80
C ALA A 146 7.11 -16.16 4.19
N VAL A 147 6.22 -15.96 5.16
CA VAL A 147 6.39 -16.40 6.54
C VAL A 147 5.48 -17.60 6.83
N ASP A 148 5.81 -18.72 6.21
CA ASP A 148 5.01 -19.95 6.20
C ASP A 148 5.27 -20.88 7.40
N SER A 149 6.36 -20.67 8.15
CA SER A 149 6.68 -21.46 9.35
C SER A 149 6.48 -20.69 10.66
N PRO A 150 6.26 -21.37 11.80
CA PRO A 150 6.20 -20.72 13.10
C PRO A 150 7.48 -19.96 13.47
N GLU A 151 8.64 -20.43 13.01
CA GLU A 151 9.95 -19.81 13.22
C GLU A 151 10.01 -18.47 12.50
N LEU A 152 9.72 -18.42 11.21
CA LEU A 152 9.71 -17.21 10.40
C LEU A 152 8.69 -16.18 10.92
N LYS A 153 7.50 -16.65 11.34
CA LYS A 153 6.50 -15.79 11.99
C LYS A 153 7.03 -15.13 13.27
N ARG A 154 7.76 -15.86 14.11
CA ARG A 154 8.38 -15.28 15.30
C ARG A 154 9.48 -14.27 14.96
N GLU A 155 10.34 -14.58 14.00
CA GLU A 155 11.45 -13.70 13.59
C GLU A 155 10.94 -12.40 12.98
N VAL A 156 9.93 -12.44 12.10
CA VAL A 156 9.37 -11.21 11.52
C VAL A 156 8.71 -10.36 12.59
N VAL A 157 8.02 -10.95 13.57
CA VAL A 157 7.45 -10.22 14.72
C VAL A 157 8.54 -9.51 15.52
N VAL A 158 9.68 -10.15 15.75
CA VAL A 158 10.83 -9.51 16.42
C VAL A 158 11.37 -8.35 15.62
N SER A 159 11.52 -8.52 14.30
CA SER A 159 11.99 -7.46 13.41
C SER A 159 11.05 -6.26 13.41
N LEU A 160 9.74 -6.51 13.30
CA LEU A 160 8.72 -5.45 13.31
C LEU A 160 8.66 -4.72 14.65
N ARG A 161 8.75 -5.43 15.78
CA ARG A 161 8.79 -4.81 17.12
C ARG A 161 9.96 -3.85 17.27
N GLY A 162 11.10 -4.16 16.66
CA GLY A 162 12.27 -3.26 16.65
C GLY A 162 12.01 -1.93 15.93
N ALA A 163 11.06 -1.88 15.00
CA ALA A 163 10.71 -0.67 14.25
C ALA A 163 9.51 0.12 14.83
N VAL A 164 8.77 -0.46 15.79
CA VAL A 164 7.51 0.11 16.30
C VAL A 164 7.70 1.50 16.89
N GLU A 165 8.71 1.71 17.76
CA GLU A 165 8.93 3.02 18.40
C GLU A 165 9.18 4.11 17.35
N LEU A 166 9.94 3.79 16.31
CA LEU A 166 10.20 4.73 15.23
C LEU A 166 8.95 4.99 14.39
N ALA A 167 8.19 3.95 14.07
CA ALA A 167 6.92 4.05 13.36
C ALA A 167 5.89 4.90 14.12
N GLU A 168 5.84 4.79 15.45
CA GLU A 168 5.01 5.63 16.33
C GLU A 168 5.46 7.08 16.30
N ARG A 169 6.77 7.33 16.45
CA ARG A 169 7.37 8.68 16.42
C ARG A 169 7.07 9.44 15.13
N TYR A 170 7.18 8.78 14.00
CA TYR A 170 6.96 9.38 12.68
C TYR A 170 5.51 9.23 12.16
N GLY A 171 4.62 8.61 12.92
CA GLY A 171 3.23 8.44 12.51
C GLY A 171 3.02 7.47 11.34
N VAL A 172 4.01 6.64 11.01
CA VAL A 172 3.97 5.69 9.89
C VAL A 172 3.38 4.36 10.34
N THR A 173 2.50 3.78 9.52
CA THR A 173 1.94 2.44 9.73
C THR A 173 2.72 1.42 8.89
N LEU A 174 3.13 0.31 9.50
CA LEU A 174 3.72 -0.82 8.81
C LEU A 174 2.59 -1.78 8.41
N GLY A 175 2.24 -1.77 7.13
CA GLY A 175 1.21 -2.62 6.55
C GLY A 175 1.81 -3.93 6.06
N LEU A 176 1.41 -5.05 6.64
CA LEU A 176 1.88 -6.35 6.19
C LEU A 176 0.99 -6.84 5.05
N GLU A 177 1.57 -7.36 3.98
CA GLU A 177 0.85 -8.07 2.93
C GLU A 177 1.26 -9.55 2.97
N MET A 178 0.29 -10.45 3.08
CA MET A 178 0.55 -11.88 3.25
C MET A 178 -0.45 -12.74 2.47
N GLU A 179 0.01 -13.91 2.01
CA GLU A 179 -0.80 -14.92 1.33
C GLU A 179 -1.12 -16.10 2.26
N ILE A 180 -1.70 -15.82 3.43
CA ILE A 180 -2.11 -16.82 4.43
C ILE A 180 -3.57 -16.61 4.81
N PRO A 181 -4.26 -17.65 5.35
CA PRO A 181 -5.66 -17.54 5.75
C PRO A 181 -5.93 -16.37 6.70
N GLY A 182 -7.03 -15.67 6.50
CA GLY A 182 -7.34 -14.40 7.17
C GLY A 182 -7.29 -14.47 8.71
N ALA A 183 -7.69 -15.60 9.31
CA ALA A 183 -7.61 -15.78 10.75
C ALA A 183 -6.16 -15.83 11.28
N ASP A 184 -5.25 -16.44 10.54
CA ASP A 184 -3.82 -16.51 10.91
C ASP A 184 -3.12 -15.18 10.59
N TYR A 185 -3.55 -14.52 9.53
CA TYR A 185 -3.11 -13.17 9.18
C TYR A 185 -3.41 -12.19 10.33
N ALA A 186 -4.65 -12.11 10.77
CA ALA A 186 -5.05 -11.25 11.88
C ALA A 186 -4.26 -11.55 13.17
N LYS A 187 -4.06 -12.83 13.50
CA LYS A 187 -3.26 -13.25 14.67
C LYS A 187 -1.80 -12.79 14.57
N LEU A 188 -1.18 -12.90 13.40
CA LEU A 188 0.21 -12.48 13.22
C LEU A 188 0.34 -10.97 13.41
N VAL A 189 -0.52 -10.17 12.77
CA VAL A 189 -0.55 -8.71 12.95
C VAL A 189 -0.70 -8.34 14.42
N GLN A 190 -1.70 -8.93 15.10
CA GLN A 190 -1.96 -8.68 16.54
C GLN A 190 -0.78 -9.09 17.43
N SER A 191 -0.04 -10.14 17.06
CA SER A 191 1.09 -10.65 17.85
C SER A 191 2.25 -9.67 17.95
N VAL A 192 2.36 -8.69 17.06
CA VAL A 192 3.35 -7.61 17.17
C VAL A 192 3.08 -6.73 18.37
N GLY A 193 1.81 -6.47 18.69
CA GLY A 193 1.39 -5.74 19.87
C GLY A 193 1.43 -4.22 19.72
N SER A 194 1.35 -3.69 18.49
CA SER A 194 1.32 -2.25 18.22
C SER A 194 0.20 -1.89 17.24
N SER A 195 -0.45 -0.75 17.45
CA SER A 195 -1.42 -0.18 16.51
C SER A 195 -0.78 0.32 15.20
N ARG A 196 0.54 0.45 15.16
CA ARG A 196 1.31 0.83 13.96
C ARG A 196 1.63 -0.34 13.04
N VAL A 197 1.33 -1.56 13.43
CA VAL A 197 1.43 -2.73 12.55
C VAL A 197 0.03 -3.21 12.21
N ARG A 198 -0.30 -3.22 10.93
CA ARG A 198 -1.66 -3.44 10.42
C ARG A 198 -1.64 -4.38 9.22
N ALA A 199 -2.80 -4.87 8.83
CA ALA A 199 -2.95 -5.64 7.61
C ALA A 199 -3.07 -4.74 6.38
N TYR A 200 -2.40 -5.13 5.30
CA TYR A 200 -2.56 -4.57 3.95
C TYR A 200 -3.03 -5.71 3.05
N TYR A 201 -4.30 -5.77 2.73
CA TYR A 201 -4.90 -6.94 2.09
C TYR A 201 -4.88 -6.83 0.57
N ASP A 202 -4.38 -7.85 -0.14
CA ASP A 202 -4.45 -7.95 -1.61
C ASP A 202 -5.56 -8.91 -2.03
N THR A 203 -6.55 -8.40 -2.72
CA THR A 203 -7.73 -9.15 -3.16
C THR A 203 -7.38 -10.25 -4.18
N GLY A 204 -6.47 -9.97 -5.11
CA GLY A 204 -6.07 -10.90 -6.14
C GLY A 204 -5.14 -11.99 -5.63
N ASN A 205 -4.19 -11.65 -4.75
CA ASN A 205 -3.26 -12.62 -4.18
C ASN A 205 -4.03 -13.64 -3.32
N SER A 206 -4.95 -13.17 -2.48
CA SER A 206 -5.81 -14.07 -1.69
C SER A 206 -6.72 -14.94 -2.58
N THR A 207 -7.27 -14.38 -3.65
CA THR A 207 -8.06 -15.14 -4.64
C THR A 207 -7.22 -16.22 -5.31
N ALA A 208 -5.99 -15.90 -5.71
CA ALA A 208 -5.08 -16.86 -6.35
C ALA A 208 -4.74 -18.06 -5.42
N GLN A 209 -4.67 -17.82 -4.10
CA GLN A 209 -4.51 -18.87 -3.08
C GLN A 209 -5.80 -19.67 -2.83
N GLY A 210 -6.90 -19.33 -3.52
CA GLY A 210 -8.18 -20.04 -3.41
C GLY A 210 -9.13 -19.50 -2.36
N ALA A 211 -8.82 -18.38 -1.72
CA ALA A 211 -9.70 -17.79 -0.72
C ALA A 211 -10.99 -17.24 -1.34
N ASP A 212 -12.11 -17.36 -0.63
CA ASP A 212 -13.26 -16.49 -0.82
C ASP A 212 -13.01 -15.20 -0.03
N ILE A 213 -12.57 -14.15 -0.73
CA ILE A 213 -12.13 -12.91 -0.10
C ILE A 213 -13.20 -12.22 0.74
N ALA A 214 -14.49 -12.45 0.45
CA ALA A 214 -15.59 -11.93 1.25
C ALA A 214 -15.67 -12.57 2.66
N GLN A 215 -15.27 -13.83 2.77
CA GLN A 215 -15.19 -14.52 4.05
C GLN A 215 -13.83 -14.33 4.71
N ASP A 216 -12.75 -14.40 3.90
CA ASP A 216 -11.37 -14.34 4.38
C ASP A 216 -11.01 -12.99 5.01
N ILE A 217 -11.62 -11.89 4.54
CA ILE A 217 -11.37 -10.54 5.09
C ILE A 217 -11.95 -10.33 6.50
N ARG A 218 -13.02 -11.04 6.88
CA ARG A 218 -13.76 -10.80 8.12
C ARG A 218 -12.89 -10.79 9.39
N PRO A 219 -12.02 -11.78 9.64
CA PRO A 219 -11.12 -11.74 10.80
C PRO A 219 -10.05 -10.65 10.70
N ILE A 220 -9.74 -10.15 9.49
CA ILE A 220 -8.74 -9.11 9.24
C ILE A 220 -9.30 -7.70 9.50
N LEU A 221 -10.62 -7.49 9.35
CA LEU A 221 -11.25 -6.18 9.45
C LEU A 221 -10.80 -5.34 10.66
N PRO A 222 -10.67 -5.88 11.89
CA PRO A 222 -10.24 -5.09 13.05
C PRO A 222 -8.81 -4.55 12.94
N VAL A 223 -7.98 -5.19 12.14
CA VAL A 223 -6.56 -4.83 11.93
C VAL A 223 -6.27 -4.33 10.52
N LEU A 224 -7.30 -4.23 9.66
CA LEU A 224 -7.14 -3.79 8.27
C LEU A 224 -6.81 -2.29 8.20
N HIS A 225 -5.88 -1.91 7.33
CA HIS A 225 -5.47 -0.53 7.09
C HIS A 225 -5.72 -0.07 5.66
N ALA A 226 -5.33 -0.88 4.69
CA ALA A 226 -5.49 -0.58 3.26
C ALA A 226 -5.69 -1.86 2.45
N VAL A 227 -6.13 -1.69 1.20
CA VAL A 227 -6.44 -2.81 0.31
C VAL A 227 -5.83 -2.57 -1.06
N HIS A 228 -5.06 -3.53 -1.55
CA HIS A 228 -4.74 -3.65 -2.98
C HIS A 228 -5.92 -4.24 -3.73
N ILE A 229 -6.37 -3.50 -4.73
CA ILE A 229 -7.41 -3.95 -5.66
C ILE A 229 -6.75 -4.57 -6.88
N LYS A 230 -6.83 -5.88 -6.93
CA LYS A 230 -6.22 -6.73 -7.95
C LYS A 230 -7.16 -7.87 -8.28
N ASP A 231 -7.21 -8.27 -9.53
CA ASP A 231 -7.95 -9.44 -9.95
C ASP A 231 -7.02 -10.53 -10.47
N ARG A 232 -7.28 -11.76 -10.07
CA ARG A 232 -6.52 -12.93 -10.50
C ARG A 232 -7.46 -14.11 -10.70
N VAL A 233 -7.03 -15.07 -11.52
CA VAL A 233 -7.67 -16.40 -11.55
C VAL A 233 -7.13 -17.24 -10.41
N ARG A 234 -7.94 -18.14 -9.86
CA ARG A 234 -7.53 -19.09 -8.82
C ARG A 234 -6.36 -19.95 -9.31
N GLY A 235 -5.28 -19.99 -8.53
CA GLY A 235 -4.03 -20.67 -8.92
C GLY A 235 -3.33 -20.07 -10.13
N GLY A 236 -3.68 -18.85 -10.55
CA GLY A 236 -3.19 -18.27 -11.80
C GLY A 236 -2.79 -16.80 -11.73
N GLY A 237 -2.58 -16.21 -12.90
CA GLY A 237 -2.07 -14.85 -13.06
C GLY A 237 -3.13 -13.75 -12.93
N SER A 238 -2.65 -12.50 -12.93
CA SER A 238 -3.47 -11.31 -12.88
C SER A 238 -4.32 -11.14 -14.15
N LYS A 239 -5.48 -10.53 -13.98
CA LYS A 239 -6.46 -10.22 -15.02
C LYS A 239 -6.93 -8.76 -14.88
N PRO A 240 -7.49 -8.16 -15.94
CA PRO A 240 -8.24 -6.92 -15.82
C PRO A 240 -9.35 -7.06 -14.78
N LEU A 241 -9.62 -6.00 -14.01
CA LEU A 241 -10.62 -6.05 -12.95
C LEU A 241 -11.99 -6.49 -13.45
N GLY A 242 -12.60 -7.43 -12.77
CA GLY A 242 -13.89 -8.01 -13.11
C GLY A 242 -13.84 -9.14 -14.15
N THR A 243 -12.65 -9.59 -14.58
CA THR A 243 -12.50 -10.67 -15.57
C THR A 243 -11.77 -11.91 -15.02
N GLY A 244 -11.33 -11.86 -13.76
CA GLY A 244 -10.79 -12.99 -13.02
C GLY A 244 -11.81 -13.66 -12.12
N ASP A 245 -11.33 -14.29 -11.04
CA ASP A 245 -12.15 -15.03 -10.09
C ASP A 245 -12.36 -14.28 -8.75
N THR A 246 -11.91 -13.03 -8.65
CA THR A 246 -12.00 -12.24 -7.44
C THR A 246 -13.44 -11.80 -7.15
N ASN A 247 -14.00 -12.23 -6.02
CA ASN A 247 -15.38 -11.94 -5.63
C ASN A 247 -15.54 -10.52 -5.06
N PHE A 248 -15.38 -9.50 -5.90
CA PHE A 248 -15.53 -8.10 -5.49
C PHE A 248 -16.95 -7.77 -5.00
N GLN A 249 -17.98 -8.37 -5.59
CA GLN A 249 -19.38 -8.12 -5.22
C GLN A 249 -19.67 -8.53 -3.77
N GLY A 250 -19.05 -9.62 -3.30
CA GLY A 250 -19.16 -10.01 -1.90
C GLY A 250 -18.22 -9.23 -0.98
N PHE A 251 -17.08 -8.78 -1.49
CA PHE A 251 -16.02 -8.16 -0.69
C PHE A 251 -16.35 -6.74 -0.21
N PHE A 252 -16.75 -5.84 -1.11
CA PHE A 252 -17.00 -4.44 -0.76
C PHE A 252 -18.11 -4.25 0.28
N PRO A 253 -19.25 -4.98 0.23
CA PRO A 253 -20.25 -4.92 1.29
C PRO A 253 -19.73 -5.29 2.68
N GLU A 254 -18.81 -6.30 2.78
CA GLU A 254 -18.20 -6.66 4.07
C GLU A 254 -17.38 -5.51 4.66
N LEU A 255 -16.59 -4.83 3.82
CA LEU A 255 -15.81 -3.66 4.24
C LEU A 255 -16.72 -2.51 4.74
N LEU A 256 -17.75 -2.19 3.99
CA LEU A 256 -18.64 -1.08 4.31
C LEU A 256 -19.46 -1.34 5.58
N ARG A 257 -19.99 -2.57 5.75
CA ARG A 257 -20.69 -2.98 6.99
C ARG A 257 -19.77 -2.88 8.22
N ALA A 258 -18.48 -3.19 8.06
CA ALA A 258 -17.49 -3.05 9.12
C ALA A 258 -17.05 -1.59 9.37
N GLY A 259 -17.55 -0.63 8.59
CA GLY A 259 -17.18 0.76 8.71
C GLY A 259 -15.74 1.06 8.26
N PHE A 260 -15.17 0.27 7.35
CA PHE A 260 -13.82 0.51 6.82
C PHE A 260 -13.71 1.93 6.21
N ARG A 261 -12.63 2.62 6.55
CA ARG A 261 -12.32 3.99 6.10
C ARG A 261 -10.88 4.13 5.58
N GLY A 262 -10.22 3.00 5.36
CA GLY A 262 -8.88 2.97 4.76
C GLY A 262 -8.90 3.26 3.27
N ASP A 263 -7.73 3.15 2.66
CA ASP A 263 -7.54 3.45 1.25
C ASP A 263 -7.61 2.17 0.40
N PHE A 264 -8.08 2.35 -0.82
CA PHE A 264 -7.97 1.36 -1.89
C PHE A 264 -6.85 1.79 -2.83
N VAL A 265 -5.95 0.87 -3.17
CA VAL A 265 -4.87 1.09 -4.13
C VAL A 265 -5.04 0.16 -5.31
N LEU A 266 -5.20 0.74 -6.49
CA LEU A 266 -5.33 -0.01 -7.73
C LEU A 266 -3.99 -0.64 -8.10
N GLN A 267 -3.88 -1.97 -7.95
CA GLN A 267 -2.76 -2.78 -8.42
C GLN A 267 -3.22 -3.68 -9.60
N HIS A 268 -4.04 -3.12 -10.45
CA HIS A 268 -4.68 -3.81 -11.56
C HIS A 268 -3.67 -4.28 -12.62
N TYR A 269 -4.05 -5.33 -13.35
CA TYR A 269 -3.35 -5.76 -14.55
C TYR A 269 -3.60 -4.76 -15.68
N PHE A 270 -2.57 -4.52 -16.51
CA PHE A 270 -2.67 -3.69 -17.71
C PHE A 270 -1.77 -4.23 -18.81
N ASP A 271 -2.15 -3.97 -20.08
CA ASP A 271 -1.44 -4.44 -21.26
C ASP A 271 -1.53 -3.40 -22.39
N GLY A 272 -0.59 -2.44 -22.39
CA GLY A 272 -0.37 -1.52 -23.49
C GLY A 272 -0.99 -0.13 -23.41
N GLN A 273 -2.10 0.09 -22.65
CA GLN A 273 -2.76 1.40 -22.53
C GLN A 273 -2.95 1.79 -21.04
N PRO A 274 -1.86 2.15 -20.32
CA PRO A 274 -1.87 2.27 -18.88
C PRO A 274 -2.92 3.26 -18.35
N GLU A 275 -3.05 4.45 -18.95
CA GLU A 275 -4.01 5.46 -18.49
C GLU A 275 -5.46 4.99 -18.70
N LEU A 276 -5.79 4.44 -19.86
CA LEU A 276 -7.14 3.95 -20.16
C LEU A 276 -7.53 2.76 -19.26
N GLU A 277 -6.58 1.87 -18.99
CA GLU A 277 -6.83 0.70 -18.15
C GLU A 277 -6.95 1.09 -16.67
N THR A 278 -6.20 2.11 -16.22
CA THR A 278 -6.38 2.70 -14.90
C THR A 278 -7.73 3.39 -14.76
N GLU A 279 -8.18 4.15 -15.77
CA GLU A 279 -9.50 4.79 -15.79
C GLU A 279 -10.64 3.77 -15.70
N ARG A 280 -10.55 2.67 -16.47
CA ARG A 280 -11.52 1.57 -16.40
C ARG A 280 -11.54 0.90 -15.03
N SER A 281 -10.36 0.68 -14.45
CA SER A 281 -10.21 0.08 -13.13
C SER A 281 -10.78 0.98 -12.04
N LEU A 282 -10.54 2.28 -12.12
CA LEU A 282 -11.10 3.27 -11.21
C LEU A 282 -12.63 3.29 -11.29
N SER A 283 -13.18 3.37 -12.49
CA SER A 283 -14.64 3.34 -12.72
C SER A 283 -15.28 2.05 -12.19
N PHE A 284 -14.64 0.91 -12.41
CA PHE A 284 -15.10 -0.38 -11.89
C PHE A 284 -15.19 -0.37 -10.35
N VAL A 285 -14.16 0.09 -9.66
CA VAL A 285 -14.16 0.16 -8.19
C VAL A 285 -15.19 1.15 -7.67
N GLN A 286 -15.33 2.32 -8.30
CA GLN A 286 -16.33 3.31 -7.93
C GLN A 286 -17.75 2.76 -8.02
N LEU A 287 -18.09 2.06 -9.12
CA LEU A 287 -19.39 1.42 -9.29
C LEU A 287 -19.68 0.36 -8.21
N LEU A 288 -18.69 -0.45 -7.86
CA LEU A 288 -18.86 -1.46 -6.79
C LEU A 288 -19.06 -0.82 -5.42
N LEU A 289 -18.34 0.26 -5.13
CA LEU A 289 -18.51 1.00 -3.87
C LEU A 289 -19.88 1.67 -3.78
N GLU A 290 -20.40 2.21 -4.87
CA GLU A 290 -21.74 2.78 -4.93
C GLU A 290 -22.82 1.70 -4.73
N SER A 291 -22.70 0.56 -5.42
CA SER A 291 -23.59 -0.59 -5.24
C SER A 291 -23.59 -1.08 -3.79
N ALA A 292 -22.41 -1.27 -3.21
CA ALA A 292 -22.27 -1.73 -1.83
C ALA A 292 -22.82 -0.74 -0.80
N LYS A 293 -22.76 0.59 -1.05
CA LYS A 293 -23.40 1.60 -0.21
C LYS A 293 -24.93 1.48 -0.23
N MET A 294 -25.52 1.19 -1.40
CA MET A 294 -26.97 1.00 -1.51
C MET A 294 -27.46 -0.27 -0.80
N GLU A 295 -26.64 -1.32 -0.76
CA GLU A 295 -26.95 -2.57 -0.05
C GLU A 295 -26.81 -2.44 1.48
N ALA A 296 -26.00 -1.49 1.95
CA ALA A 296 -25.73 -1.27 3.37
C ALA A 296 -26.66 -0.23 4.02
N ALA A 297 -27.43 0.51 3.21
CA ALA A 297 -28.39 1.52 3.64
C ALA A 297 -29.76 0.91 3.92
#